data_21fd2c02931cc04a22dc8294203d3fda
#
_entry.id   21fd2c02931cc04a22dc8294203d3fda
#
_cell.length_a   1.000
_cell.length_b   1.000
_cell.length_c   1.000
_cell.angle_alpha   90.00
_cell.angle_beta   90.00
_cell.angle_gamma   90.00
#
_symmetry.space_group_name_H-M   'P 1'
#
loop_
_entity.id
_entity.type
_entity.pdbx_description
1 polymer ?
#
loop_
_entity_poly.entity_id
_entity_poly.type
_entity_poly.pdbx_seq_one_letter_code
_entity_poly.pdbx_strand_id
1 'polypeptide(L)'
;MPTSASASAVMSAYRATRNAQRKPVLARYEVLGYLSSGTYGRVYKAKELVANGSTTDARVFAIKKFKSDKNDDAQVLRGISQSIIREIALNRELHHENIVSLHEVLQEKTSIFLVFEYVDHDFLQIIHHHVFVLRKPIDGVVVKSLIWQLMHGIEYLHANWIMHRDLKPANILISNRGVVKIGDMGLARVYSNPLVPLYSNDMVVVTIWYRAPELLLGARHYTTGTVSYTHLTLPTICSV
;
A
#
# COMPACT_ATOMS: atom_id res chain seq x y z
N MET A 1 28.59 -30.12 -24.14
CA MET A 1 28.14 -29.20 -23.06
C MET A 1 28.38 -27.77 -23.53
N PRO A 2 27.41 -26.85 -23.53
CA PRO A 2 27.66 -25.46 -23.91
C PRO A 2 28.59 -24.82 -22.89
N THR A 3 29.62 -24.16 -23.36
CA THR A 3 30.63 -23.49 -22.53
C THR A 3 29.98 -22.33 -21.73
N SER A 4 30.44 -22.05 -20.52
CA SER A 4 29.92 -20.99 -19.63
C SER A 4 29.87 -19.61 -20.29
N ALA A 5 30.77 -19.34 -21.26
CA ALA A 5 30.79 -18.13 -22.07
C ALA A 5 29.54 -17.99 -22.98
N SER A 6 29.02 -19.08 -23.53
CA SER A 6 27.83 -19.05 -24.39
C SER A 6 26.54 -18.76 -23.58
N ALA A 7 26.44 -19.31 -22.38
CA ALA A 7 25.30 -19.05 -21.49
C ALA A 7 25.25 -17.59 -21.02
N SER A 8 26.40 -17.00 -20.71
CA SER A 8 26.50 -15.58 -20.35
C SER A 8 26.10 -14.65 -21.50
N ALA A 9 26.53 -14.95 -22.73
CA ALA A 9 26.16 -14.18 -23.92
C ALA A 9 24.67 -14.26 -24.22
N VAL A 10 24.05 -15.44 -24.11
CA VAL A 10 22.60 -15.64 -24.29
C VAL A 10 21.80 -14.87 -23.24
N MET A 11 22.22 -14.92 -21.97
CA MET A 11 21.59 -14.16 -20.90
C MET A 11 21.75 -12.65 -21.06
N SER A 12 22.90 -12.18 -21.58
CA SER A 12 23.14 -10.78 -21.88
C SER A 12 22.22 -10.28 -23.01
N ALA A 13 22.12 -11.05 -24.11
CA ALA A 13 21.23 -10.75 -25.22
C ALA A 13 19.74 -10.75 -24.79
N TYR A 14 19.31 -11.72 -24.01
CA TYR A 14 17.97 -11.76 -23.43
C TYR A 14 17.67 -10.55 -22.56
N ARG A 15 18.61 -10.15 -21.69
CA ARG A 15 18.48 -8.94 -20.86
C ARG A 15 18.38 -7.68 -21.71
N ALA A 16 19.19 -7.55 -22.76
CA ALA A 16 19.17 -6.42 -23.67
C ALA A 16 17.81 -6.31 -24.38
N THR A 17 17.30 -7.41 -24.95
CA THR A 17 16.00 -7.45 -25.62
C THR A 17 14.86 -7.11 -24.67
N ARG A 18 14.87 -7.70 -23.47
CA ARG A 18 13.86 -7.41 -22.44
C ARG A 18 13.90 -5.95 -21.98
N ASN A 19 15.08 -5.35 -21.84
CA ASN A 19 15.20 -3.95 -21.43
C ASN A 19 14.78 -2.99 -22.54
N ALA A 20 15.02 -3.32 -23.81
CA ALA A 20 14.57 -2.53 -24.96
C ALA A 20 13.03 -2.51 -25.09
N GLN A 21 12.35 -3.57 -24.66
CA GLN A 21 10.89 -3.65 -24.66
C GLN A 21 10.23 -2.90 -23.50
N ARG A 22 11.00 -2.54 -22.46
CA ARG A 22 10.47 -1.82 -21.30
C ARG A 22 10.29 -0.35 -21.61
N LYS A 23 9.05 0.10 -21.66
CA LYS A 23 8.75 1.53 -21.76
C LYS A 23 9.01 2.21 -20.41
N PRO A 24 9.70 3.37 -20.37
CA PRO A 24 9.84 4.16 -19.15
C PRO A 24 8.48 4.53 -18.54
N VAL A 25 8.44 4.72 -17.23
CA VAL A 25 7.20 5.11 -16.53
C VAL A 25 6.60 6.39 -17.13
N LEU A 26 7.45 7.40 -17.39
CA LEU A 26 7.05 8.68 -17.97
C LEU A 26 6.61 8.59 -19.44
N ALA A 27 6.91 7.50 -20.15
CA ALA A 27 6.38 7.28 -21.50
C ALA A 27 4.97 6.67 -21.49
N ARG A 28 4.48 6.25 -20.32
CA ARG A 28 3.16 5.65 -20.14
C ARG A 28 2.26 6.47 -19.23
N TYR A 29 2.83 7.26 -18.33
CA TYR A 29 2.10 8.03 -17.33
C TYR A 29 2.61 9.47 -17.28
N GLU A 30 1.70 10.42 -17.34
CA GLU A 30 1.94 11.82 -17.06
C GLU A 30 1.74 12.08 -15.56
N VAL A 31 2.75 12.60 -14.89
CA VAL A 31 2.67 12.92 -13.46
C VAL A 31 1.93 14.24 -13.29
N LEU A 32 0.77 14.20 -12.64
CA LEU A 32 -0.07 15.36 -12.38
C LEU A 32 0.30 16.09 -11.09
N GLY A 33 0.83 15.35 -10.09
CA GLY A 33 1.19 15.96 -8.82
C GLY A 33 1.73 14.95 -7.81
N TYR A 34 2.22 15.51 -6.72
CA TYR A 34 2.68 14.75 -5.55
C TYR A 34 1.52 14.56 -4.58
N LEU A 35 1.34 13.34 -4.05
CA LEU A 35 0.30 13.02 -3.08
C LEU A 35 0.85 12.90 -1.67
N SER A 36 1.84 12.03 -1.45
CA SER A 36 2.37 11.77 -0.12
C SER A 36 3.77 11.16 -0.13
N SER A 37 4.47 11.21 1.01
CA SER A 37 5.67 10.40 1.24
C SER A 37 5.50 9.57 2.51
N GLY A 38 5.67 8.27 2.38
CA GLY A 38 5.73 7.34 3.50
C GLY A 38 7.16 6.90 3.80
N THR A 39 7.28 6.00 4.78
CA THR A 39 8.56 5.40 5.19
C THR A 39 9.27 4.71 4.03
N TYR A 40 8.52 4.09 3.13
CA TYR A 40 9.05 3.25 2.07
C TYR A 40 9.12 3.91 0.70
N GLY A 41 8.52 5.09 0.50
CA GLY A 41 8.52 5.71 -0.83
C GLY A 41 7.72 7.00 -0.93
N ARG A 42 7.57 7.45 -2.18
CA ARG A 42 6.77 8.64 -2.55
C ARG A 42 5.61 8.20 -3.44
N VAL A 43 4.46 8.81 -3.26
CA VAL A 43 3.25 8.55 -4.06
C VAL A 43 2.93 9.77 -4.90
N TYR A 44 2.63 9.54 -6.17
CA TYR A 44 2.30 10.56 -7.16
C TYR A 44 0.95 10.26 -7.79
N LYS A 45 0.18 11.31 -8.07
CA LYS A 45 -1.00 11.24 -8.93
C LYS A 45 -0.52 11.30 -10.38
N ALA A 46 -0.99 10.39 -11.20
CA ALA A 46 -0.59 10.32 -12.60
C ALA A 46 -1.77 9.93 -13.49
N LYS A 47 -1.71 10.34 -14.75
CA LYS A 47 -2.68 10.05 -15.80
C LYS A 47 -2.05 9.10 -16.81
N GLU A 48 -2.78 8.10 -17.26
CA GLU A 48 -2.32 7.21 -18.32
C GLU A 48 -2.27 7.94 -19.67
N LEU A 49 -1.15 7.79 -20.39
CA LEU A 49 -0.99 8.31 -21.75
C LEU A 49 -1.54 7.29 -22.75
N VAL A 50 -2.70 7.59 -23.33
CA VAL A 50 -3.33 6.75 -24.35
C VAL A 50 -2.68 7.02 -25.71
N ALA A 51 -2.27 5.99 -26.42
CA ALA A 51 -1.53 6.08 -27.70
C ALA A 51 -2.29 6.81 -28.83
N ASN A 52 -3.62 6.99 -28.72
CA ASN A 52 -4.48 7.52 -29.78
C ASN A 52 -4.92 8.98 -29.57
N GLY A 53 -4.30 9.74 -28.69
CA GLY A 53 -4.58 11.19 -28.53
C GLY A 53 -5.98 11.54 -27.97
N SER A 54 -6.81 10.55 -27.61
CA SER A 54 -8.08 10.79 -26.96
C SER A 54 -7.85 11.15 -25.48
N THR A 55 -8.01 12.40 -25.13
CA THR A 55 -7.81 12.92 -23.77
C THR A 55 -9.02 12.71 -22.86
N THR A 56 -10.15 12.29 -23.40
CA THR A 56 -11.44 12.26 -22.67
C THR A 56 -11.61 11.07 -21.73
N ASP A 57 -10.89 9.96 -21.93
CA ASP A 57 -11.06 8.73 -21.14
C ASP A 57 -9.77 8.26 -20.43
N ALA A 58 -8.78 9.13 -20.26
CA ALA A 58 -7.54 8.73 -19.64
C ALA A 58 -7.70 8.49 -18.14
N ARG A 59 -7.48 7.25 -17.72
CA ARG A 59 -7.58 6.82 -16.31
C ARG A 59 -6.52 7.49 -15.45
N VAL A 60 -6.90 7.79 -14.22
CA VAL A 60 -6.00 8.36 -13.20
C VAL A 60 -5.55 7.26 -12.24
N PHE A 61 -4.27 7.29 -11.87
CA PHE A 61 -3.62 6.31 -11.02
C PHE A 61 -2.83 6.97 -9.90
N ALA A 62 -2.58 6.22 -8.83
CA ALA A 62 -1.62 6.56 -7.79
C ALA A 62 -0.36 5.70 -7.99
N ILE A 63 0.78 6.35 -8.24
CA ILE A 63 2.05 5.66 -8.49
C ILE A 63 2.96 5.78 -7.27
N LYS A 64 3.17 4.67 -6.57
CA LYS A 64 4.09 4.56 -5.43
C LYS A 64 5.49 4.19 -5.95
N LYS A 65 6.42 5.13 -5.84
CA LYS A 65 7.84 4.93 -6.15
C LYS A 65 8.59 4.58 -4.89
N PHE A 66 9.20 3.41 -4.83
CA PHE A 66 10.07 3.04 -3.71
C PHE A 66 11.40 3.79 -3.77
N LYS A 67 11.88 4.20 -2.59
CA LYS A 67 13.21 4.80 -2.47
C LYS A 67 14.26 3.72 -2.77
N SER A 68 15.14 4.00 -3.70
CA SER A 68 16.43 3.30 -3.80
C SER A 68 17.34 3.99 -2.78
N ASP A 69 17.73 3.29 -1.72
CA ASP A 69 18.70 3.83 -0.75
C ASP A 69 20.03 4.01 -1.44
N LYS A 70 20.37 5.28 -1.75
CA LYS A 70 21.61 5.64 -2.43
C LYS A 70 22.86 5.51 -1.56
N ASN A 71 22.69 5.27 -0.25
CA ASN A 71 23.77 5.33 0.73
C ASN A 71 24.29 3.98 1.20
N ASP A 72 23.82 2.87 0.62
CA ASP A 72 24.24 1.55 1.08
C ASP A 72 24.68 0.71 -0.12
N ASP A 73 25.96 0.81 -0.48
CA ASP A 73 26.59 -0.04 -1.50
C ASP A 73 26.38 -1.54 -1.17
N ALA A 74 26.16 -1.87 0.09
CA ALA A 74 25.80 -3.21 0.54
C ALA A 74 24.35 -3.62 0.18
N GLN A 75 23.41 -2.67 -0.03
CA GLN A 75 22.02 -2.97 -0.43
C GLN A 75 21.88 -3.21 -1.93
N VAL A 76 22.73 -2.63 -2.76
CA VAL A 76 22.77 -2.95 -4.19
C VAL A 76 23.04 -4.45 -4.40
N LEU A 77 23.82 -5.06 -3.50
CA LEU A 77 24.09 -6.51 -3.47
C LEU A 77 22.94 -7.34 -2.85
N ARG A 78 22.05 -6.75 -2.03
CA ARG A 78 20.94 -7.45 -1.37
C ARG A 78 19.67 -7.57 -2.18
N GLY A 79 19.56 -6.85 -3.32
CA GLY A 79 18.38 -6.91 -4.19
C GLY A 79 17.18 -6.10 -3.65
N ILE A 80 15.99 -6.48 -4.08
CA ILE A 80 14.72 -5.84 -3.70
C ILE A 80 14.40 -6.16 -2.24
N SER A 81 14.01 -5.17 -1.44
CA SER A 81 13.64 -5.36 -0.04
C SER A 81 12.46 -6.35 0.10
N GLN A 82 12.49 -7.18 1.15
CA GLN A 82 11.42 -8.16 1.41
C GLN A 82 10.04 -7.50 1.60
N SER A 83 10.01 -6.27 2.13
CA SER A 83 8.76 -5.52 2.28
C SER A 83 8.13 -5.19 0.93
N ILE A 84 8.92 -4.77 -0.05
CA ILE A 84 8.46 -4.48 -1.42
C ILE A 84 7.95 -5.75 -2.09
N ILE A 85 8.70 -6.85 -2.00
CA ILE A 85 8.30 -8.14 -2.59
C ILE A 85 6.95 -8.59 -2.00
N ARG A 86 6.80 -8.47 -0.69
CA ARG A 86 5.56 -8.82 0.01
C ARG A 86 4.40 -7.93 -0.40
N GLU A 87 4.59 -6.61 -0.43
CA GLU A 87 3.57 -5.67 -0.85
C GLU A 87 3.11 -5.96 -2.29
N ILE A 88 4.04 -6.30 -3.20
CA ILE A 88 3.70 -6.72 -4.56
C ILE A 88 2.90 -8.02 -4.55
N ALA A 89 3.39 -9.05 -3.82
CA ALA A 89 2.75 -10.36 -3.80
C ALA A 89 1.31 -10.26 -3.27
N LEU A 90 1.12 -9.60 -2.11
CA LEU A 90 -0.20 -9.45 -1.50
C LEU A 90 -1.15 -8.66 -2.40
N ASN A 91 -0.73 -7.49 -2.91
CA ASN A 91 -1.62 -6.68 -3.75
C ASN A 91 -1.98 -7.33 -5.10
N ARG A 92 -1.21 -8.29 -5.58
CA ARG A 92 -1.53 -9.05 -6.80
C ARG A 92 -2.59 -10.11 -6.57
N GLU A 93 -2.67 -10.65 -5.37
CA GLU A 93 -3.62 -11.70 -4.99
C GLU A 93 -4.95 -11.13 -4.46
N LEU A 94 -4.92 -9.91 -3.89
CA LEU A 94 -6.08 -9.31 -3.23
C LEU A 94 -6.96 -8.58 -4.22
N HIS A 95 -8.21 -9.03 -4.35
CA HIS A 95 -9.22 -8.46 -5.22
C HIS A 95 -10.54 -8.31 -4.47
N HIS A 96 -10.81 -7.10 -3.99
CA HIS A 96 -12.03 -6.79 -3.23
C HIS A 96 -12.41 -5.32 -3.42
N GLU A 97 -13.71 -5.01 -3.38
CA GLU A 97 -14.22 -3.65 -3.54
C GLU A 97 -13.61 -2.66 -2.53
N ASN A 98 -13.41 -3.12 -1.29
CA ASN A 98 -12.88 -2.30 -0.19
C ASN A 98 -11.36 -2.45 0.01
N ILE A 99 -10.63 -2.93 -0.98
CA ILE A 99 -9.17 -2.96 -1.02
C ILE A 99 -8.68 -2.19 -2.25
N VAL A 100 -7.64 -1.39 -2.09
CA VAL A 100 -7.02 -0.66 -3.21
C VAL A 100 -6.41 -1.64 -4.21
N SER A 101 -6.83 -1.55 -5.47
CA SER A 101 -6.38 -2.47 -6.51
C SER A 101 -5.01 -2.08 -7.07
N LEU A 102 -4.10 -3.03 -7.17
CA LEU A 102 -2.85 -2.88 -7.89
C LEU A 102 -3.10 -3.14 -9.39
N HIS A 103 -2.86 -2.12 -10.21
CA HIS A 103 -3.01 -2.22 -11.66
C HIS A 103 -1.80 -2.90 -12.31
N GLU A 104 -0.59 -2.43 -12.00
CA GLU A 104 0.64 -3.01 -12.52
C GLU A 104 1.88 -2.67 -11.67
N VAL A 105 2.95 -3.40 -11.93
CA VAL A 105 4.28 -3.18 -11.35
C VAL A 105 5.26 -2.85 -12.45
N LEU A 106 5.91 -1.71 -12.33
CA LEU A 106 6.92 -1.26 -13.28
C LEU A 106 8.29 -1.23 -12.62
N GLN A 107 9.30 -1.64 -13.37
CA GLN A 107 10.70 -1.54 -12.95
C GLN A 107 11.46 -0.69 -13.95
N GLU A 108 12.08 0.37 -13.46
CA GLU A 108 12.96 1.22 -14.24
C GLU A 108 14.30 1.38 -13.54
N LYS A 109 15.39 0.91 -14.20
CA LYS A 109 16.73 0.82 -13.60
C LYS A 109 16.68 0.09 -12.25
N THR A 110 17.00 0.78 -11.15
CA THR A 110 16.96 0.26 -9.78
C THR A 110 15.68 0.61 -9.03
N SER A 111 14.78 1.39 -9.62
CA SER A 111 13.53 1.82 -9.00
C SER A 111 12.36 0.89 -9.33
N ILE A 112 11.51 0.65 -8.36
CA ILE A 112 10.26 -0.09 -8.52
C ILE A 112 9.11 0.89 -8.31
N PHE A 113 8.10 0.78 -9.17
CA PHE A 113 6.89 1.58 -9.14
C PHE A 113 5.69 0.65 -9.07
N LEU A 114 4.81 0.86 -8.11
CA LEU A 114 3.51 0.21 -8.04
C LEU A 114 2.45 1.21 -8.50
N VAL A 115 1.68 0.81 -9.50
CA VAL A 115 0.59 1.61 -10.06
C VAL A 115 -0.71 1.09 -9.48
N PHE A 116 -1.34 1.90 -8.63
CA PHE A 116 -2.61 1.60 -7.98
C PHE A 116 -3.75 2.41 -8.61
N GLU A 117 -4.97 1.94 -8.46
CA GLU A 117 -6.13 2.79 -8.69
C GLU A 117 -6.01 4.07 -7.86
N TYR A 118 -6.46 5.20 -8.43
CA TYR A 118 -6.49 6.46 -7.69
C TYR A 118 -7.78 6.57 -6.90
N VAL A 119 -7.65 6.93 -5.63
CA VAL A 119 -8.79 7.22 -4.73
C VAL A 119 -8.65 8.65 -4.24
N ASP A 120 -9.76 9.38 -4.20
CA ASP A 120 -9.77 10.83 -4.12
C ASP A 120 -9.28 11.39 -2.79
N HIS A 121 -9.66 10.77 -1.65
CA HIS A 121 -9.40 11.27 -0.31
C HIS A 121 -8.89 10.18 0.61
N ASP A 122 -8.09 10.53 1.60
CA ASP A 122 -7.89 9.71 2.78
C ASP A 122 -8.81 10.17 3.94
N PHE A 123 -9.13 9.24 4.83
CA PHE A 123 -10.07 9.51 5.92
C PHE A 123 -9.51 10.52 6.94
N LEU A 124 -8.20 10.62 7.08
CA LEU A 124 -7.56 11.60 7.96
C LEU A 124 -7.84 13.03 7.48
N GLN A 125 -7.71 13.28 6.16
CA GLN A 125 -8.05 14.58 5.56
C GLN A 125 -9.52 14.95 5.77
N ILE A 126 -10.42 13.97 5.63
CA ILE A 126 -11.86 14.17 5.86
C ILE A 126 -12.12 14.55 7.32
N ILE A 127 -11.52 13.82 8.27
CA ILE A 127 -11.62 14.14 9.71
C ILE A 127 -11.10 15.57 9.97
N HIS A 128 -9.91 15.89 9.48
CA HIS A 128 -9.33 17.22 9.66
C HIS A 128 -10.22 18.32 9.08
N HIS A 129 -10.78 18.11 7.89
CA HIS A 129 -11.70 19.07 7.28
C HIS A 129 -12.93 19.31 8.14
N HIS A 130 -13.56 18.25 8.66
CA HIS A 130 -14.71 18.35 9.55
C HIS A 130 -14.37 19.07 10.86
N VAL A 131 -13.23 18.73 11.49
CA VAL A 131 -12.84 19.30 12.78
C VAL A 131 -12.40 20.76 12.65
N PHE A 132 -11.52 21.08 11.70
CA PHE A 132 -10.87 22.38 11.66
C PHE A 132 -11.56 23.40 10.74
N VAL A 133 -12.22 22.94 9.66
CA VAL A 133 -12.85 23.82 8.67
C VAL A 133 -14.35 23.92 8.91
N LEU A 134 -15.04 22.79 8.91
CA LEU A 134 -16.50 22.78 9.08
C LEU A 134 -16.94 22.95 10.53
N ARG A 135 -16.09 22.58 11.49
CA ARG A 135 -16.38 22.57 12.93
C ARG A 135 -17.69 21.84 13.26
N LYS A 136 -17.91 20.75 12.56
CA LYS A 136 -19.10 19.90 12.69
C LYS A 136 -18.67 18.44 12.68
N PRO A 137 -19.30 17.56 13.48
CA PRO A 137 -19.07 16.13 13.41
C PRO A 137 -19.50 15.58 12.03
N ILE A 138 -18.91 14.47 11.63
CA ILE A 138 -19.38 13.69 10.48
C ILE A 138 -20.73 13.08 10.87
N ASP A 139 -21.69 13.10 9.95
CA ASP A 139 -23.01 12.51 10.19
C ASP A 139 -22.91 11.02 10.59
N GLY A 140 -23.66 10.64 11.62
CA GLY A 140 -23.59 9.27 12.16
C GLY A 140 -23.98 8.19 11.16
N VAL A 141 -24.88 8.46 10.22
CA VAL A 141 -25.26 7.52 9.15
C VAL A 141 -24.09 7.33 8.19
N VAL A 142 -23.38 8.42 7.87
CA VAL A 142 -22.17 8.36 7.02
C VAL A 142 -21.08 7.54 7.73
N VAL A 143 -20.81 7.83 9.01
CA VAL A 143 -19.81 7.08 9.80
C VAL A 143 -20.16 5.60 9.84
N LYS A 144 -21.44 5.25 10.09
CA LYS A 144 -21.90 3.85 10.09
C LYS A 144 -21.64 3.17 8.75
N SER A 145 -21.94 3.83 7.63
CA SER A 145 -21.68 3.30 6.29
C SER A 145 -20.20 3.08 6.03
N LEU A 146 -19.35 4.05 6.40
CA LEU A 146 -17.89 3.95 6.20
C LEU A 146 -17.29 2.81 7.02
N ILE A 147 -17.70 2.68 8.30
CA ILE A 147 -17.24 1.59 9.18
C ILE A 147 -17.69 0.23 8.64
N TRP A 148 -18.93 0.12 8.18
CA TRP A 148 -19.47 -1.12 7.63
C TRP A 148 -18.63 -1.59 6.43
N GLN A 149 -18.30 -0.71 5.48
CA GLN A 149 -17.44 -1.01 4.35
C GLN A 149 -16.01 -1.36 4.78
N LEU A 150 -15.47 -0.64 5.77
CA LEU A 150 -14.15 -0.94 6.34
C LEU A 150 -14.10 -2.35 6.92
N MET A 151 -15.15 -2.73 7.68
CA MET A 151 -15.24 -4.07 8.27
C MET A 151 -15.30 -5.17 7.20
N HIS A 152 -16.00 -4.96 6.08
CA HIS A 152 -16.02 -5.90 4.96
C HIS A 152 -14.61 -6.07 4.34
N GLY A 153 -13.87 -4.97 4.16
CA GLY A 153 -12.48 -5.06 3.69
C GLY A 153 -11.57 -5.81 4.67
N ILE A 154 -11.74 -5.60 5.97
CA ILE A 154 -10.98 -6.30 7.02
C ILE A 154 -11.37 -7.78 7.08
N GLU A 155 -12.64 -8.10 7.00
CA GLU A 155 -13.15 -9.48 6.93
C GLU A 155 -12.53 -10.24 5.76
N TYR A 156 -12.51 -9.61 4.58
CA TYR A 156 -11.88 -10.19 3.40
C TYR A 156 -10.38 -10.47 3.62
N LEU A 157 -9.63 -9.53 4.22
CA LEU A 157 -8.22 -9.74 4.55
C LEU A 157 -8.05 -10.92 5.51
N HIS A 158 -8.86 -10.99 6.58
CA HIS A 158 -8.77 -12.03 7.60
C HIS A 158 -9.18 -13.40 7.05
N ALA A 159 -10.20 -13.47 6.18
CA ALA A 159 -10.60 -14.70 5.48
C ALA A 159 -9.49 -15.25 4.56
N ASN A 160 -8.63 -14.37 4.06
CA ASN A 160 -7.44 -14.73 3.28
C ASN A 160 -6.17 -14.86 4.14
N TRP A 161 -6.32 -14.98 5.46
CA TRP A 161 -5.21 -15.12 6.42
C TRP A 161 -4.21 -13.96 6.38
N ILE A 162 -4.68 -12.75 6.08
CA ILE A 162 -3.84 -11.55 6.00
C ILE A 162 -4.21 -10.59 7.12
N MET A 163 -3.20 -10.13 7.84
CA MET A 163 -3.29 -9.09 8.86
C MET A 163 -2.63 -7.82 8.34
N HIS A 164 -3.35 -6.70 8.30
CA HIS A 164 -2.88 -5.43 7.73
C HIS A 164 -1.77 -4.79 8.56
N ARG A 165 -1.94 -4.72 9.87
CA ARG A 165 -0.98 -4.24 10.88
C ARG A 165 -0.62 -2.74 10.86
N ASP A 166 -1.23 -1.93 10.00
CA ASP A 166 -1.08 -0.47 9.99
C ASP A 166 -2.38 0.23 9.56
N LEU A 167 -3.52 -0.27 10.05
CA LEU A 167 -4.79 0.43 9.83
C LEU A 167 -4.76 1.74 10.61
N LYS A 168 -4.98 2.83 9.91
CA LYS A 168 -5.08 4.19 10.42
C LYS A 168 -5.86 5.05 9.43
N PRO A 169 -6.42 6.19 9.85
CA PRO A 169 -7.22 7.03 8.94
C PRO A 169 -6.50 7.41 7.63
N ALA A 170 -5.18 7.61 7.66
CA ALA A 170 -4.39 7.91 6.46
C ALA A 170 -4.29 6.74 5.46
N ASN A 171 -4.52 5.49 5.90
CA ASN A 171 -4.49 4.29 5.05
C ASN A 171 -5.89 3.83 4.65
N ILE A 172 -6.94 4.52 5.11
CA ILE A 172 -8.33 4.30 4.73
C ILE A 172 -8.69 5.37 3.71
N LEU A 173 -8.83 4.97 2.45
CA LEU A 173 -9.13 5.86 1.35
C LEU A 173 -10.63 5.86 1.06
N ILE A 174 -11.14 6.99 0.59
CA ILE A 174 -12.58 7.17 0.30
C ILE A 174 -12.71 7.84 -1.07
N SER A 175 -13.41 7.17 -1.97
CA SER A 175 -13.69 7.74 -3.29
C SER A 175 -14.78 8.83 -3.21
N ASN A 176 -14.86 9.66 -4.25
CA ASN A 176 -15.94 10.65 -4.39
C ASN A 176 -17.36 10.04 -4.42
N ARG A 177 -17.46 8.71 -4.60
CA ARG A 177 -18.73 7.95 -4.52
C ARG A 177 -19.01 7.39 -3.13
N GLY A 178 -18.17 7.68 -2.12
CA GLY A 178 -18.31 7.17 -0.76
C GLY A 178 -17.87 5.70 -0.60
N VAL A 179 -17.11 5.14 -1.54
CA VAL A 179 -16.56 3.78 -1.42
C VAL A 179 -15.27 3.83 -0.61
N VAL A 180 -15.23 3.04 0.47
CA VAL A 180 -14.04 2.87 1.32
C VAL A 180 -13.09 1.86 0.70
N LYS A 181 -11.79 2.18 0.71
CA LYS A 181 -10.74 1.28 0.24
C LYS A 181 -9.54 1.29 1.20
N ILE A 182 -9.16 0.10 1.67
CA ILE A 182 -7.98 -0.09 2.51
C ILE A 182 -6.75 -0.10 1.61
N GLY A 183 -5.77 0.76 1.92
CA GLY A 183 -4.51 0.90 1.19
C GLY A 183 -3.29 0.59 2.04
N ASP A 184 -2.11 0.61 1.40
CA ASP A 184 -0.79 0.43 2.01
C ASP A 184 -0.56 -0.89 2.75
N MET A 185 -0.41 -1.97 1.99
CA MET A 185 -0.07 -3.31 2.49
C MET A 185 1.41 -3.50 2.88
N GLY A 186 2.18 -2.41 3.03
CA GLY A 186 3.62 -2.46 3.30
C GLY A 186 4.01 -3.19 4.59
N LEU A 187 3.14 -3.14 5.62
CA LEU A 187 3.31 -3.85 6.89
C LEU A 187 2.47 -5.14 6.99
N ALA A 188 1.65 -5.45 5.99
CA ALA A 188 0.77 -6.61 6.05
C ALA A 188 1.55 -7.93 6.13
N ARG A 189 0.95 -8.94 6.75
CA ARG A 189 1.51 -10.30 6.89
C ARG A 189 0.44 -11.36 6.70
N VAL A 190 0.83 -12.45 6.06
CA VAL A 190 0.07 -13.70 6.13
C VAL A 190 0.31 -14.29 7.52
N TYR A 191 -0.75 -14.69 8.19
CA TYR A 191 -0.68 -15.40 9.47
C TYR A 191 -1.23 -16.82 9.30
N SER A 192 -0.68 -17.75 10.05
CA SER A 192 -1.21 -19.10 10.14
C SER A 192 -1.73 -19.32 11.57
N ASN A 193 -1.76 -20.49 12.08
CA ASN A 193 -2.27 -20.83 13.40
C ASN A 193 -1.96 -19.75 14.48
N PRO A 194 -2.96 -19.26 15.27
CA PRO A 194 -2.76 -18.23 16.30
C PRO A 194 -1.79 -18.61 17.42
N LEU A 195 -1.40 -19.89 17.52
CA LEU A 195 -0.43 -20.38 18.51
C LEU A 195 1.03 -20.24 18.09
N VAL A 196 1.30 -19.87 16.84
CA VAL A 196 2.67 -19.59 16.39
C VAL A 196 3.03 -18.15 16.72
N PRO A 197 4.17 -17.87 17.38
CA PRO A 197 4.62 -16.50 17.65
C PRO A 197 4.71 -15.74 16.32
N LEU A 198 3.79 -14.77 16.15
CA LEU A 198 3.83 -13.90 15.00
C LEU A 198 5.00 -12.92 15.19
N TYR A 199 6.17 -13.29 14.65
CA TYR A 199 7.24 -12.33 14.41
C TYR A 199 8.04 -11.82 15.60
N SER A 200 8.87 -12.67 16.18
CA SER A 200 9.91 -12.26 17.14
C SER A 200 10.84 -11.15 16.60
N ASN A 201 10.88 -10.91 15.29
CA ASN A 201 11.77 -9.96 14.63
C ASN A 201 11.08 -8.66 14.18
N ASP A 202 9.74 -8.59 14.16
CA ASP A 202 9.00 -7.37 13.79
C ASP A 202 8.54 -6.62 15.05
N MET A 203 9.48 -6.09 15.82
CA MET A 203 9.21 -5.47 17.14
C MET A 203 8.41 -4.16 17.06
N VAL A 204 8.32 -3.53 15.88
CA VAL A 204 7.63 -2.24 15.70
C VAL A 204 6.62 -2.35 14.58
N VAL A 205 5.40 -2.74 14.93
CA VAL A 205 4.25 -2.70 14.02
C VAL A 205 3.26 -1.66 14.51
N VAL A 206 2.46 -1.16 13.60
CA VAL A 206 1.41 -0.15 13.83
C VAL A 206 1.98 1.23 14.22
N THR A 207 1.40 2.26 13.65
CA THR A 207 1.67 3.66 14.06
C THR A 207 1.30 3.82 15.54
N ILE A 208 2.19 4.40 16.35
CA ILE A 208 2.10 4.39 17.83
C ILE A 208 0.74 4.86 18.37
N TRP A 209 0.13 5.85 17.74
CA TRP A 209 -1.18 6.40 18.11
C TRP A 209 -2.36 5.39 17.98
N TYR A 210 -2.14 4.32 17.23
CA TYR A 210 -3.14 3.29 16.91
C TYR A 210 -2.73 1.92 17.43
N ARG A 211 -1.74 1.84 18.33
CA ARG A 211 -1.32 0.58 18.96
C ARG A 211 -2.26 0.14 20.05
N ALA A 212 -2.55 -1.15 20.03
CA ALA A 212 -3.24 -1.79 21.13
C ALA A 212 -2.44 -1.70 22.45
N PRO A 213 -3.11 -1.61 23.61
CA PRO A 213 -2.44 -1.52 24.91
C PRO A 213 -1.42 -2.63 25.13
N GLU A 214 -1.74 -3.86 24.74
CA GLU A 214 -0.82 -4.98 24.86
C GLU A 214 0.45 -4.81 24.01
N LEU A 215 0.36 -4.19 22.82
CA LEU A 215 1.52 -3.89 21.99
C LEU A 215 2.37 -2.75 22.59
N LEU A 216 1.74 -1.78 23.24
CA LEU A 216 2.45 -0.71 23.98
C LEU A 216 3.19 -1.28 25.19
N LEU A 217 2.65 -2.31 25.82
CA LEU A 217 3.24 -3.04 26.94
C LEU A 217 4.29 -4.08 26.50
N GLY A 218 4.60 -4.18 25.21
CA GLY A 218 5.64 -5.05 24.69
C GLY A 218 5.22 -6.49 24.45
N ALA A 219 3.92 -6.78 24.31
CA ALA A 219 3.46 -8.11 23.94
C ALA A 219 4.09 -8.56 22.62
N ARG A 220 4.64 -9.78 22.64
CA ARG A 220 5.27 -10.42 21.47
C ARG A 220 4.29 -11.23 20.63
N HIS A 221 3.11 -11.49 21.20
CA HIS A 221 2.02 -12.23 20.55
C HIS A 221 0.82 -11.32 20.41
N TYR A 222 0.26 -11.25 19.24
CA TYR A 222 -0.94 -10.48 18.96
C TYR A 222 -1.81 -11.21 17.93
N THR A 223 -3.11 -10.94 17.98
CA THR A 223 -4.12 -11.58 17.15
C THR A 223 -4.71 -10.56 16.17
N THR A 224 -5.60 -11.04 15.30
CA THR A 224 -6.42 -10.17 14.44
C THR A 224 -7.21 -9.15 15.26
N GLY A 225 -7.71 -9.52 16.44
CA GLY A 225 -8.41 -8.62 17.37
C GLY A 225 -7.53 -7.47 17.86
N THR A 226 -6.28 -7.74 18.24
CA THR A 226 -5.31 -6.75 18.69
C THR A 226 -5.06 -5.66 17.65
N VAL A 227 -4.95 -6.04 16.38
CA VAL A 227 -4.61 -5.09 15.30
C VAL A 227 -5.82 -4.33 14.79
N SER A 228 -7.01 -4.93 14.81
CA SER A 228 -8.23 -4.33 14.24
C SER A 228 -9.05 -3.54 15.27
N TYR A 229 -9.14 -4.04 16.52
CA TYR A 229 -9.99 -3.45 17.55
C TYR A 229 -9.53 -2.04 17.97
N THR A 230 -8.25 -1.83 18.15
CA THR A 230 -7.69 -0.54 18.55
C THR A 230 -7.89 0.56 17.53
N HIS A 231 -7.89 0.22 16.24
CA HIS A 231 -8.10 1.18 15.17
C HIS A 231 -9.53 1.72 15.14
N LEU A 232 -10.49 0.93 15.61
CA LEU A 232 -11.90 1.32 15.65
C LEU A 232 -12.28 2.09 16.92
N THR A 233 -11.56 1.90 18.03
CA THR A 233 -11.96 2.43 19.35
C THR A 233 -11.15 3.64 19.80
N LEU A 234 -9.84 3.72 19.52
CA LEU A 234 -9.00 4.83 19.98
C LEU A 234 -9.36 6.21 19.41
N PRO A 235 -9.77 6.36 18.13
CA PRO A 235 -10.21 7.67 17.62
C PRO A 235 -11.45 8.22 18.32
N THR A 236 -12.26 7.36 18.91
CA THR A 236 -13.48 7.76 19.63
C THR A 236 -13.18 8.32 21.03
N ILE A 237 -12.06 7.93 21.64
CA ILE A 237 -11.65 8.36 22.98
C ILE A 237 -10.91 9.72 22.93
N CYS A 238 -10.24 10.05 21.82
CA CYS A 238 -9.52 11.31 21.64
C CYS A 238 -10.38 12.47 21.08
N SER A 239 -11.67 12.27 20.92
CA SER A 239 -12.61 13.30 20.45
C SER A 239 -13.45 13.93 21.58
N VAL A 240 -12.94 13.89 22.82
CA VAL A 240 -13.51 14.63 23.97
C VAL A 240 -12.68 15.86 24.26
#